data_7d9a05eeb7bebc746211d9297565b78d
#
_entry.id   7d9a05eeb7bebc746211d9297565b78d
#
_cell.length_a   1.000
_cell.length_b   1.000
_cell.length_c   1.000
_cell.angle_alpha   90.00
_cell.angle_beta   90.00
_cell.angle_gamma   90.00
#
_symmetry.space_group_name_H-M   'P 1'
#
loop_
_entity.id
_entity.type
_entity.pdbx_description
1 polymer ?
#
loop_
_entity_poly.entity_id
_entity_poly.type
_entity_poly.pdbx_seq_one_letter_code
_entity_poly.pdbx_strand_id
1 'polypeptide(L)'
;FKNAAGGTVVAFCGTPRTEYNYCEAFSFLNESRKKQMAELLSESGNLPIYYPGDAEVLLRAAYTANEGELFCAVFNIGLDVLPDIRLITDRSVKSVRVLDCDGELKPVEFFTDGIALTVKQRAEILMPVIMLINV
;
A
#
# COMPACT_ATOMS: atom_id res chain seq x y z
N PHE A 1 14.53 -10.42 -16.07
CA PHE A 1 14.28 -11.38 -17.18
C PHE A 1 13.19 -12.37 -16.75
N LYS A 2 12.53 -12.94 -17.74
CA LYS A 2 11.58 -14.05 -17.50
C LYS A 2 12.33 -15.38 -17.58
N ASN A 3 12.08 -16.26 -16.60
CA ASN A 3 12.62 -17.61 -16.63
C ASN A 3 11.81 -18.56 -17.54
N ALA A 4 12.31 -19.77 -17.76
CA ALA A 4 11.66 -20.76 -18.64
C ALA A 4 10.27 -21.19 -18.15
N ALA A 5 9.94 -21.02 -16.87
CA ALA A 5 8.64 -21.31 -16.28
C ALA A 5 7.69 -20.10 -16.30
N GLY A 6 8.08 -19.00 -16.96
CA GLY A 6 7.27 -17.77 -17.07
C GLY A 6 7.36 -16.84 -15.87
N GLY A 7 8.11 -17.19 -14.83
CA GLY A 7 8.34 -16.33 -13.67
C GLY A 7 9.29 -15.17 -14.00
N THR A 8 9.08 -14.02 -13.33
CA THR A 8 9.97 -12.86 -13.43
C THR A 8 11.10 -12.96 -12.41
N VAL A 9 12.34 -12.80 -12.88
CA VAL A 9 13.52 -12.73 -12.01
C VAL A 9 14.15 -11.35 -12.12
N VAL A 10 14.30 -10.70 -10.99
CA VAL A 10 14.98 -9.41 -10.87
C VAL A 10 16.25 -9.59 -10.05
N ALA A 11 17.38 -9.17 -10.60
CA ALA A 11 18.66 -9.22 -9.93
C ALA A 11 19.22 -7.79 -9.82
N PHE A 12 19.58 -7.38 -8.61
CA PHE A 12 20.29 -6.13 -8.39
C PHE A 12 21.80 -6.35 -8.50
N CYS A 13 22.46 -5.49 -9.27
CA CYS A 13 23.93 -5.47 -9.31
C CYS A 13 24.46 -4.73 -8.08
N GLY A 14 24.66 -5.44 -6.98
CA GLY A 14 25.19 -4.88 -5.74
C GLY A 14 24.44 -5.38 -4.51
N THR A 15 25.02 -5.14 -3.34
CA THR A 15 24.40 -5.48 -2.06
C THR A 15 23.57 -4.30 -1.57
N PRO A 16 22.25 -4.44 -1.40
CA PRO A 16 21.45 -3.40 -0.79
C PRO A 16 21.93 -3.19 0.65
N ARG A 17 22.29 -1.96 1.00
CA ARG A 17 22.62 -1.64 2.38
C ARG A 17 21.37 -1.32 3.17
N THR A 18 21.24 -1.95 4.31
CA THR A 18 20.12 -1.76 5.25
C THR A 18 20.44 -0.73 6.35
N GLU A 19 21.66 -0.20 6.35
CA GLU A 19 22.08 0.79 7.34
C GLU A 19 21.43 2.16 7.07
N TYR A 20 21.17 2.89 8.13
CA TYR A 20 20.52 4.21 8.15
C TYR A 20 21.40 5.31 7.54
N ASN A 21 21.75 5.18 6.29
CA ASN A 21 22.44 6.25 5.58
C ASN A 21 21.63 6.70 4.37
N TYR A 22 20.85 7.77 4.55
CA TYR A 22 19.98 8.36 3.54
C TYR A 22 20.71 8.79 2.26
N CYS A 23 22.01 8.94 2.33
CA CYS A 23 22.84 9.43 1.22
C CYS A 23 23.36 8.32 0.31
N GLU A 24 23.17 7.05 0.65
CA GLU A 24 23.69 5.96 -0.17
C GLU A 24 22.69 5.53 -1.23
N ALA A 25 23.13 5.56 -2.49
CA ALA A 25 22.31 5.22 -3.67
C ALA A 25 21.73 3.78 -3.64
N PHE A 26 22.24 2.92 -2.78
CA PHE A 26 21.79 1.53 -2.61
C PHE A 26 20.93 1.30 -1.36
N SER A 27 20.64 2.35 -0.58
CA SER A 27 19.73 2.24 0.56
C SER A 27 18.30 2.02 0.06
N PHE A 28 17.57 1.08 0.68
CA PHE A 28 16.12 0.93 0.45
C PHE A 28 15.30 2.14 0.88
N LEU A 29 15.86 3.03 1.68
CA LEU A 29 15.22 4.28 2.12
C LEU A 29 15.35 5.41 1.09
N ASN A 30 16.12 5.21 0.02
CA ASN A 30 16.22 6.18 -1.06
C ASN A 30 14.93 6.18 -1.89
N GLU A 31 14.34 7.36 -2.14
CA GLU A 31 13.07 7.50 -2.87
C GLU A 31 13.11 6.86 -4.26
N SER A 32 14.21 7.00 -4.98
CA SER A 32 14.36 6.37 -6.29
C SER A 32 14.33 4.84 -6.21
N ARG A 33 14.85 4.27 -5.12
CA ARG A 33 14.78 2.82 -4.86
C ARG A 33 13.40 2.37 -4.45
N LYS A 34 12.71 3.13 -3.61
CA LYS A 34 11.30 2.84 -3.28
C LYS A 34 10.45 2.77 -4.55
N LYS A 35 10.58 3.77 -5.43
CA LYS A 35 9.86 3.79 -6.72
C LYS A 35 10.22 2.59 -7.59
N GLN A 36 11.52 2.31 -7.76
CA GLN A 36 11.97 1.15 -8.52
C GLN A 36 11.44 -0.17 -7.96
N MET A 37 11.45 -0.35 -6.64
CA MET A 37 10.90 -1.55 -6.00
C MET A 37 9.38 -1.65 -6.20
N ALA A 38 8.67 -0.55 -6.08
CA ALA A 38 7.22 -0.51 -6.32
C ALA A 38 6.89 -0.90 -7.77
N GLU A 39 7.62 -0.38 -8.76
CA GLU A 39 7.47 -0.73 -10.17
C GLU A 39 7.74 -2.22 -10.40
N LEU A 40 8.85 -2.75 -9.89
CA LEU A 40 9.19 -4.17 -10.04
C LEU A 40 8.17 -5.09 -9.38
N LEU A 41 7.64 -4.72 -8.21
CA LEU A 41 6.59 -5.48 -7.53
C LEU A 41 5.27 -5.41 -8.29
N SER A 42 4.93 -4.26 -8.88
CA SER A 42 3.73 -4.12 -9.71
C SER A 42 3.81 -4.95 -11.00
N GLU A 43 4.99 -5.03 -11.62
CA GLU A 43 5.22 -5.87 -12.81
C GLU A 43 5.25 -7.37 -12.50
N SER A 44 5.70 -7.75 -11.31
CA SER A 44 5.75 -9.17 -10.90
C SER A 44 4.39 -9.76 -10.56
N GLY A 45 3.35 -8.94 -10.53
CA GLY A 45 1.96 -9.32 -10.40
C GLY A 45 1.37 -9.05 -9.02
N ASN A 46 0.25 -8.38 -9.04
CA ASN A 46 -0.85 -8.52 -8.10
C ASN A 46 -0.63 -8.05 -6.65
N LEU A 47 -0.05 -6.89 -6.48
CA LEU A 47 -0.36 -6.15 -5.27
C LEU A 47 -1.85 -5.77 -5.35
N PRO A 48 -2.72 -6.31 -4.49
CA PRO A 48 -4.15 -6.05 -4.57
C PRO A 48 -4.45 -4.56 -4.38
N ILE A 49 -3.58 -3.88 -3.63
CA ILE A 49 -3.66 -2.45 -3.33
C ILE A 49 -2.30 -1.95 -2.84
N TYR A 50 -1.92 -0.72 -3.15
CA TYR A 50 -0.71 -0.10 -2.64
C TYR A 50 -0.89 1.41 -2.37
N TYR A 51 0.01 1.98 -1.57
CA TYR A 51 0.05 3.40 -1.26
C TYR A 51 1.01 4.13 -2.20
N PRO A 52 0.55 5.13 -2.98
CA PRO A 52 1.35 5.82 -3.98
C PRO A 52 2.02 7.12 -3.47
N GLY A 53 1.72 7.54 -2.24
CA GLY A 53 2.15 8.83 -1.71
C GLY A 53 3.58 8.85 -1.19
N ASP A 54 4.07 10.06 -0.91
CA ASP A 54 5.41 10.31 -0.37
C ASP A 54 5.46 10.25 1.17
N ALA A 55 4.30 10.21 1.85
CA ALA A 55 4.26 10.05 3.30
C ALA A 55 4.76 8.65 3.72
N GLU A 56 5.38 8.57 4.88
CA GLU A 56 5.83 7.31 5.43
C GLU A 56 4.64 6.50 5.97
N VAL A 57 4.22 5.53 5.18
CA VAL A 57 3.08 4.66 5.47
C VAL A 57 3.51 3.20 5.38
N LEU A 58 3.17 2.44 6.41
CA LEU A 58 3.23 0.99 6.36
C LEU A 58 1.84 0.47 5.98
N LEU A 59 1.75 -0.20 4.83
CA LEU A 59 0.54 -0.82 4.33
C LEU A 59 0.61 -2.34 4.48
N ARG A 60 -0.46 -2.93 5.00
CA ARG A 60 -0.69 -4.37 4.97
C ARG A 60 -2.03 -4.63 4.30
N ALA A 61 -2.03 -5.49 3.28
CA ALA A 61 -3.25 -5.87 2.57
C ALA A 61 -3.26 -7.35 2.26
N ALA A 62 -4.43 -7.95 2.36
CA ALA A 62 -4.65 -9.35 2.02
C ALA A 62 -6.11 -9.57 1.59
N TYR A 63 -6.34 -10.54 0.72
CA TYR A 63 -7.69 -11.02 0.48
C TYR A 63 -8.19 -11.75 1.73
N THR A 64 -9.45 -11.53 2.08
CA THR A 64 -10.11 -12.31 3.11
C THR A 64 -10.53 -13.68 2.55
N ALA A 65 -11.09 -14.54 3.38
CA ALA A 65 -11.68 -15.81 2.93
C ALA A 65 -12.94 -15.59 2.05
N ASN A 66 -13.52 -14.41 2.09
CA ASN A 66 -14.65 -14.03 1.25
C ASN A 66 -14.14 -13.49 -0.10
N GLU A 67 -14.58 -14.09 -1.19
CA GLU A 67 -14.24 -13.62 -2.54
C GLU A 67 -14.71 -12.16 -2.72
N GLY A 68 -13.81 -11.33 -3.25
CA GLY A 68 -14.11 -9.91 -3.51
C GLY A 68 -13.98 -9.00 -2.30
N GLU A 69 -13.38 -9.45 -1.20
CA GLU A 69 -13.16 -8.63 -0.02
C GLU A 69 -11.66 -8.54 0.34
N LEU A 70 -11.17 -7.31 0.48
CA LEU A 70 -9.80 -7.00 0.86
C LEU A 70 -9.74 -6.46 2.28
N PHE A 71 -8.92 -7.07 3.12
CA PHE A 71 -8.45 -6.47 4.35
C PHE A 71 -7.30 -5.52 4.05
N CYS A 72 -7.34 -4.31 4.58
CA CYS A 72 -6.29 -3.31 4.40
C CYS A 72 -6.03 -2.58 5.73
N ALA A 73 -4.80 -2.61 6.21
CA ALA A 73 -4.37 -1.85 7.38
C ALA A 73 -3.31 -0.83 6.97
N VAL A 74 -3.58 0.43 7.27
CA VAL A 74 -2.71 1.58 7.01
C VAL A 74 -2.17 2.10 8.34
N PHE A 75 -0.85 2.13 8.48
CA PHE A 75 -0.17 2.74 9.61
C PHE A 75 0.56 3.98 9.13
N ASN A 76 0.15 5.13 9.59
CA ASN A 76 0.89 6.36 9.37
C ASN A 76 2.07 6.41 10.34
N ILE A 77 3.27 6.18 9.83
CA ILE A 77 4.52 6.21 10.59
C ILE A 77 5.32 7.50 10.34
N GLY A 78 4.72 8.43 9.56
CA GLY A 78 5.28 9.76 9.32
C GLY A 78 5.07 10.72 10.51
N LEU A 79 5.46 11.97 10.28
CA LEU A 79 5.36 13.03 11.29
C LEU A 79 4.10 13.89 11.15
N ASP A 80 3.38 13.74 10.04
CA ASP A 80 2.19 14.52 9.72
C ASP A 80 0.96 13.62 9.66
N VAL A 81 -0.18 14.17 10.06
CA VAL A 81 -1.47 13.50 9.93
C VAL A 81 -1.89 13.45 8.46
N LEU A 82 -2.38 12.31 8.01
CA LEU A 82 -2.98 12.19 6.68
C LEU A 82 -4.48 12.50 6.77
N PRO A 83 -4.97 13.55 6.09
CA PRO A 83 -6.39 13.91 6.13
C PRO A 83 -7.27 12.87 5.43
N ASP A 84 -6.74 12.26 4.38
CA ASP A 84 -7.37 11.21 3.58
C ASP A 84 -6.36 10.10 3.29
N ILE A 85 -6.84 8.89 3.07
CA ILE A 85 -6.00 7.75 2.67
C ILE A 85 -6.17 7.55 1.17
N ARG A 86 -5.10 7.76 0.41
CA ARG A 86 -5.07 7.52 -1.03
C ARG A 86 -4.35 6.21 -1.32
N LEU A 87 -5.01 5.32 -2.05
CA LEU A 87 -4.52 4.00 -2.42
C LEU A 87 -4.66 3.79 -3.93
N ILE A 88 -3.92 2.85 -4.47
CA ILE A 88 -4.05 2.42 -5.86
C ILE A 88 -4.48 0.96 -5.87
N THR A 89 -5.52 0.65 -6.65
CA THR A 89 -6.00 -0.71 -6.92
C THR A 89 -6.57 -0.79 -8.33
N ASP A 90 -6.37 -1.90 -9.00
CA ASP A 90 -6.96 -2.20 -10.32
C ASP A 90 -8.38 -2.77 -10.20
N ARG A 91 -8.88 -2.92 -8.96
CA ARG A 91 -10.19 -3.50 -8.68
C ARG A 91 -11.27 -2.42 -8.61
N SER A 92 -12.48 -2.80 -9.04
CA SER A 92 -13.66 -1.95 -8.89
C SER A 92 -14.16 -1.97 -7.46
N VAL A 93 -13.97 -0.86 -6.73
CA VAL A 93 -14.38 -0.74 -5.33
C VAL A 93 -15.87 -0.45 -5.23
N LYS A 94 -16.58 -1.28 -4.48
CA LYS A 94 -18.04 -1.18 -4.25
C LYS A 94 -18.37 -0.53 -2.91
N SER A 95 -17.58 -0.83 -1.87
CA SER A 95 -17.74 -0.24 -0.55
C SER A 95 -16.46 -0.28 0.26
N VAL A 96 -16.33 0.66 1.18
CA VAL A 96 -15.24 0.72 2.15
C VAL A 96 -15.85 0.84 3.54
N ARG A 97 -15.37 0.01 4.47
CA ARG A 97 -15.73 0.06 5.90
C ARG A 97 -14.46 0.19 6.72
N VAL A 98 -14.50 1.00 7.75
CA VAL A 98 -13.39 1.22 8.67
C VAL A 98 -13.75 0.65 10.03
N LEU A 99 -12.80 -0.02 10.66
CA LEU A 99 -12.93 -0.50 12.04
C LEU A 99 -12.86 0.70 12.99
N ASP A 100 -13.94 0.89 13.75
CA ASP A 100 -14.02 1.93 14.76
C ASP A 100 -13.46 1.45 16.12
N CYS A 101 -13.28 2.36 17.05
CA CYS A 101 -12.82 2.09 18.42
C CYS A 101 -13.74 1.14 19.20
N ASP A 102 -15.01 1.04 18.82
CA ASP A 102 -15.99 0.11 19.40
C ASP A 102 -15.85 -1.32 18.87
N GLY A 103 -14.91 -1.56 17.94
CA GLY A 103 -14.71 -2.86 17.29
C GLY A 103 -15.71 -3.14 16.15
N GLU A 104 -16.47 -2.14 15.71
CA GLU A 104 -17.44 -2.26 14.63
C GLU A 104 -16.91 -1.71 13.31
N LEU A 105 -17.26 -2.38 12.21
CA LEU A 105 -16.95 -1.93 10.86
C LEU A 105 -18.02 -0.96 10.37
N LYS A 106 -17.70 0.34 10.30
CA LYS A 106 -18.60 1.40 9.85
C LYS A 106 -18.29 1.82 8.41
N PRO A 107 -19.32 2.07 7.58
CA PRO A 107 -19.11 2.57 6.24
C PRO A 107 -18.45 3.95 6.27
N VAL A 108 -17.54 4.18 5.33
CA VAL A 108 -16.85 5.45 5.15
C VAL A 108 -17.00 5.95 3.71
N GLU A 109 -17.03 7.26 3.55
CA GLU A 109 -17.07 7.90 2.24
C GLU A 109 -15.76 7.66 1.51
N PHE A 110 -15.85 7.34 0.22
CA PHE A 110 -14.71 7.15 -0.66
C PHE A 110 -14.99 7.63 -2.07
N PHE A 111 -13.94 7.89 -2.83
CA PHE A 111 -13.98 8.27 -4.24
C PHE A 111 -13.03 7.40 -5.03
N THR A 112 -13.41 7.07 -6.27
CA THR A 112 -12.54 6.38 -7.21
C THR A 112 -12.32 7.26 -8.44
N ASP A 113 -11.07 7.34 -8.89
CA ASP A 113 -10.67 8.00 -10.13
C ASP A 113 -9.71 7.08 -10.89
N GLY A 114 -10.24 6.37 -11.88
CA GLY A 114 -9.51 5.29 -12.54
C GLY A 114 -9.11 4.20 -11.55
N ILE A 115 -7.80 4.04 -11.35
CA ILE A 115 -7.23 3.08 -10.40
C ILE A 115 -6.98 3.67 -9.00
N ALA A 116 -7.20 4.97 -8.81
CA ALA A 116 -7.02 5.64 -7.53
C ALA A 116 -8.27 5.51 -6.67
N LEU A 117 -8.09 5.06 -5.44
CA LEU A 117 -9.08 5.03 -4.37
C LEU A 117 -8.68 6.05 -3.31
N THR A 118 -9.56 7.02 -3.04
CA THR A 118 -9.40 7.97 -1.93
C THR A 118 -10.47 7.70 -0.89
N VAL A 119 -10.04 7.31 0.30
CA VAL A 119 -10.92 7.06 1.45
C VAL A 119 -10.91 8.28 2.35
N LYS A 120 -12.08 8.82 2.67
CA LYS A 120 -12.29 9.97 3.55
C LYS A 120 -12.14 9.57 5.03
N GLN A 121 -10.96 9.06 5.33
CA GLN A 121 -10.57 8.63 6.66
C GLN A 121 -9.23 9.24 7.02
N ARG A 122 -9.23 9.98 8.11
CA ARG A 122 -8.02 10.56 8.68
C ARG A 122 -7.16 9.46 9.30
N ALA A 123 -5.86 9.47 9.00
CA ALA A 123 -4.88 8.58 9.62
C ALA A 123 -3.97 9.38 10.56
N GLU A 124 -4.17 9.20 11.84
CA GLU A 124 -3.35 9.80 12.89
C GLU A 124 -1.96 9.16 12.93
N ILE A 125 -1.00 9.89 13.49
CA ILE A 125 0.37 9.43 13.64
C ILE A 125 0.40 8.21 14.58
N LEU A 126 1.05 7.12 14.14
CA LEU A 126 1.20 5.85 14.84
C LEU A 126 -0.11 5.13 15.20
N MET A 127 -1.25 5.57 14.64
CA MET A 127 -2.52 4.91 14.83
C MET A 127 -2.90 4.12 13.57
N PRO A 128 -3.25 2.83 13.70
CA PRO A 128 -3.70 2.05 12.56
C PRO A 128 -5.09 2.46 12.10
N VAL A 129 -5.28 2.56 10.80
CA VAL A 129 -6.60 2.57 10.17
C VAL A 129 -6.81 1.21 9.52
N ILE A 130 -7.77 0.46 10.04
CA ILE A 130 -8.09 -0.88 9.55
C ILE A 130 -9.35 -0.78 8.70
N MET A 131 -9.27 -1.25 7.47
CA MET A 131 -10.34 -1.15 6.49
C MET A 131 -10.68 -2.52 5.91
N LEU A 132 -11.95 -2.67 5.58
CA LEU A 132 -12.48 -3.77 4.77
C LEU A 132 -13.04 -3.16 3.48
N ILE A 133 -12.49 -3.57 2.34
CA ILE A 133 -12.79 -3.03 1.01
C ILE A 133 -13.43 -4.12 0.17
N ASN A 134 -14.68 -3.93 -0.26
CA ASN A 134 -15.33 -4.81 -1.22
C ASN A 134 -14.99 -4.37 -2.65
N VAL A 135 -14.51 -5.31 -3.45
CA VAL A 135 -14.09 -5.14 -4.83
C VAL A 135 -14.90 -5.97 -5.81
#